data_bdd5770534d9590335a8fd2455476002
#
_entry.id   bdd5770534d9590335a8fd2455476002
#
_cell.length_a   1.000
_cell.length_b   1.000
_cell.length_c   1.000
_cell.angle_alpha   90.00
_cell.angle_beta   90.00
_cell.angle_gamma   90.00
#
_symmetry.space_group_name_H-M   'P 1'
#
loop_
_entity.id
_entity.type
_entity.pdbx_description
1 polymer ?
#
loop_
_entity_poly.entity_id
_entity_poly.type
_entity_poly.pdbx_seq_one_letter_code
_entity_poly.pdbx_strand_id
1 'polypeptide(L)'
;MLLCLAGCKKGEVAKPAVLPASPVLGAAKPAAPLSMPAAAPVDVAAVKPLLTEDKLSRFAVYQREMLGVTGETMGVGMQAFAKGGTDQQKFQGAMAADSRTAKIADASKAALEKSGLTPDEMAKLSHVAMRYFAHAYALSEAAKKLDGYRKKIDEAKNNGKQPGVVDVAMEKAYSGQAAQLEVLRKEFATQYGPEALALMQKHEPEFFAINQKMMSAAMGAMMKKP
;
A
#
# COMPACT_ATOMS: atom_id res chain seq x y z
N MET A 1 75.44 -51.08 -7.05
CA MET A 1 75.39 -51.29 -8.51
C MET A 1 74.20 -50.58 -9.09
N LEU A 2 74.42 -49.65 -10.04
CA LEU A 2 73.54 -48.91 -10.95
C LEU A 2 72.35 -48.16 -10.30
N LEU A 3 72.37 -46.84 -10.20
CA LEU A 3 72.10 -45.79 -11.22
C LEU A 3 70.82 -46.01 -12.06
N CYS A 4 69.83 -45.17 -11.85
CA CYS A 4 69.22 -44.43 -12.96
C CYS A 4 68.49 -43.17 -12.46
N LEU A 5 68.98 -42.04 -12.92
CA LEU A 5 68.41 -40.70 -12.92
C LEU A 5 67.20 -40.64 -13.90
N ALA A 6 66.24 -39.83 -13.59
CA ALA A 6 65.50 -38.91 -14.46
C ALA A 6 64.05 -38.81 -13.93
N GLY A 7 63.55 -37.71 -13.71
CA GLY A 7 63.21 -36.55 -14.40
C GLY A 7 62.27 -35.69 -13.60
N CYS A 8 62.72 -34.55 -13.17
CA CYS A 8 61.86 -33.49 -12.67
C CYS A 8 60.96 -32.98 -13.79
N LYS A 9 59.68 -33.29 -13.74
CA LYS A 9 58.63 -32.51 -14.45
C LYS A 9 58.17 -31.40 -13.51
N LYS A 10 58.46 -30.18 -13.91
CA LYS A 10 57.93 -28.97 -13.33
C LYS A 10 56.43 -29.07 -13.21
N GLY A 11 55.93 -29.04 -12.00
CA GLY A 11 54.51 -28.91 -11.72
C GLY A 11 54.00 -27.58 -12.23
N GLU A 12 53.14 -27.63 -13.19
CA GLU A 12 52.34 -26.50 -13.66
C GLU A 12 51.43 -26.05 -12.51
N VAL A 13 51.69 -24.81 -12.02
CA VAL A 13 50.83 -24.19 -11.02
C VAL A 13 49.47 -23.93 -11.68
N ALA A 14 48.48 -24.75 -11.31
CA ALA A 14 47.13 -24.56 -11.73
C ALA A 14 46.66 -23.15 -11.35
N LYS A 15 46.34 -22.32 -12.34
CA LYS A 15 45.69 -21.02 -12.12
C LYS A 15 44.41 -21.27 -11.31
N PRO A 16 44.17 -20.45 -10.26
CA PRO A 16 42.90 -20.56 -9.55
C PRO A 16 41.77 -20.25 -10.54
N ALA A 17 40.83 -21.20 -10.62
CA ALA A 17 39.58 -21.03 -11.40
C ALA A 17 38.86 -19.80 -10.88
N VAL A 18 38.77 -18.79 -11.73
CA VAL A 18 37.91 -17.64 -11.47
C VAL A 18 36.48 -18.16 -11.50
N LEU A 19 35.88 -18.30 -10.33
CA LEU A 19 34.46 -18.54 -10.19
C LEU A 19 33.73 -17.42 -10.93
N PRO A 20 32.76 -17.74 -11.80
CA PRO A 20 31.97 -16.70 -12.43
C PRO A 20 31.29 -15.86 -11.32
N ALA A 21 31.49 -14.56 -11.37
CA ALA A 21 30.84 -13.62 -10.47
C ALA A 21 29.34 -13.91 -10.51
N SER A 22 28.77 -14.27 -9.37
CA SER A 22 27.33 -14.35 -9.21
C SER A 22 26.72 -13.06 -9.70
N PRO A 23 25.64 -13.09 -10.51
CA PRO A 23 24.99 -11.87 -10.93
C PRO A 23 24.59 -11.11 -9.66
N VAL A 24 25.21 -9.96 -9.46
CA VAL A 24 24.79 -8.99 -8.45
C VAL A 24 23.31 -8.75 -8.75
N LEU A 25 22.43 -9.26 -7.89
CA LEU A 25 21.01 -8.89 -7.91
C LEU A 25 21.00 -7.38 -7.94
N GLY A 26 20.70 -6.81 -9.11
CA GLY A 26 20.68 -5.39 -9.32
C GLY A 26 19.85 -4.78 -8.20
N ALA A 27 20.44 -3.82 -7.50
CA ALA A 27 19.76 -3.05 -6.47
C ALA A 27 18.41 -2.64 -7.05
N ALA A 28 17.33 -3.19 -6.50
CA ALA A 28 15.98 -2.86 -6.92
C ALA A 28 15.89 -1.34 -6.84
N LYS A 29 15.78 -0.70 -8.01
CA LYS A 29 15.58 0.73 -8.11
C LYS A 29 14.44 1.06 -7.16
N PRO A 30 14.59 1.97 -6.19
CA PRO A 30 13.50 2.31 -5.29
C PRO A 30 12.29 2.58 -6.15
N ALA A 31 11.19 1.86 -5.88
CA ALA A 31 9.97 2.01 -6.62
C ALA A 31 9.64 3.51 -6.64
N ALA A 32 9.53 4.06 -7.85
CA ALA A 32 9.11 5.44 -7.99
C ALA A 32 7.86 5.64 -7.16
N PRO A 33 7.71 6.76 -6.43
CA PRO A 33 6.51 7.02 -5.68
C PRO A 33 5.34 6.78 -6.63
N LEU A 34 4.39 5.94 -6.21
CA LEU A 34 3.18 5.67 -6.97
C LEU A 34 2.50 7.01 -7.19
N SER A 35 2.80 7.66 -8.32
CA SER A 35 2.08 8.84 -8.76
C SER A 35 0.67 8.36 -9.11
N MET A 36 -0.23 8.49 -8.15
CA MET A 36 -1.65 8.33 -8.42
C MET A 36 -2.03 9.32 -9.53
N PRO A 37 -2.87 8.91 -10.49
CA PRO A 37 -3.39 9.85 -11.48
C PRO A 37 -3.94 11.06 -10.72
N ALA A 38 -3.59 12.26 -11.18
CA ALA A 38 -4.05 13.50 -10.58
C ALA A 38 -5.59 13.43 -10.50
N ALA A 39 -6.09 13.25 -9.28
CA ALA A 39 -7.53 13.25 -9.08
C ALA A 39 -8.05 14.64 -9.46
N ALA A 40 -9.25 14.69 -10.03
CA ALA A 40 -9.91 15.94 -10.32
C ALA A 40 -9.82 16.88 -9.10
N PRO A 41 -9.62 18.19 -9.31
CA PRO A 41 -9.49 19.13 -8.20
C PRO A 41 -10.72 19.03 -7.30
N VAL A 42 -10.47 18.79 -6.02
CA VAL A 42 -11.55 18.71 -5.02
C VAL A 42 -11.97 20.13 -4.67
N ASP A 43 -13.25 20.40 -4.71
CA ASP A 43 -13.79 21.63 -4.14
C ASP A 43 -13.69 21.56 -2.60
N VAL A 44 -12.63 22.17 -2.07
CA VAL A 44 -12.36 22.22 -0.63
C VAL A 44 -13.51 22.87 0.15
N ALA A 45 -14.14 23.90 -0.41
CA ALA A 45 -15.25 24.59 0.23
C ALA A 45 -16.48 23.69 0.38
N ALA A 46 -16.70 22.79 -0.58
CA ALA A 46 -17.81 21.83 -0.54
C ALA A 46 -17.54 20.64 0.39
N VAL A 47 -16.28 20.31 0.69
CA VAL A 47 -15.91 19.17 1.53
C VAL A 47 -15.70 19.55 3.00
N LYS A 48 -15.08 20.70 3.25
CA LYS A 48 -14.74 21.14 4.62
C LYS A 48 -15.91 21.06 5.62
N PRO A 49 -17.16 21.45 5.26
CA PRO A 49 -18.32 21.32 6.16
C PRO A 49 -18.71 19.87 6.49
N LEU A 50 -18.25 18.90 5.68
CA LEU A 50 -18.53 17.47 5.89
C LEU A 50 -17.50 16.79 6.80
N LEU A 51 -16.37 17.43 7.08
CA LEU A 51 -15.34 16.89 7.98
C LEU A 51 -15.74 17.18 9.43
N THR A 52 -16.79 16.50 9.89
CA THR A 52 -17.32 16.55 11.26
C THR A 52 -17.32 15.16 11.88
N GLU A 53 -17.35 15.10 13.20
CA GLU A 53 -17.41 13.82 13.96
C GLU A 53 -18.59 12.96 13.51
N ASP A 54 -19.79 13.53 13.39
CA ASP A 54 -21.00 12.81 12.95
C ASP A 54 -20.83 12.24 11.54
N LYS A 55 -20.35 13.04 10.59
CA LYS A 55 -20.21 12.60 9.19
C LYS A 55 -19.12 11.57 9.01
N LEU A 56 -17.99 11.68 9.72
CA LEU A 56 -16.94 10.68 9.68
C LEU A 56 -17.38 9.36 10.32
N SER A 57 -18.11 9.40 11.43
CA SER A 57 -18.69 8.21 12.07
C SER A 57 -19.70 7.50 11.14
N ARG A 58 -20.58 8.25 10.48
CA ARG A 58 -21.50 7.72 9.47
C ARG A 58 -20.77 7.13 8.27
N PHE A 59 -19.70 7.78 7.84
CA PHE A 59 -18.87 7.28 6.76
C PHE A 59 -18.16 5.96 7.14
N ALA A 60 -17.70 5.82 8.38
CA ALA A 60 -17.17 4.56 8.88
C ALA A 60 -18.23 3.44 8.91
N VAL A 61 -19.51 3.75 9.24
CA VAL A 61 -20.62 2.81 9.12
C VAL A 61 -20.77 2.35 7.68
N TYR A 62 -20.83 3.28 6.72
CA TYR A 62 -20.93 2.97 5.29
C TYR A 62 -19.79 2.02 4.85
N GLN A 63 -18.55 2.36 5.20
CA GLN A 63 -17.39 1.55 4.83
C GLN A 63 -17.42 0.14 5.42
N ARG A 64 -17.90 -0.02 6.66
CA ARG A 64 -18.06 -1.34 7.29
C ARG A 64 -19.10 -2.19 6.60
N GLU A 65 -20.22 -1.61 6.20
CA GLU A 65 -21.28 -2.33 5.45
C GLU A 65 -20.75 -2.78 4.08
N MET A 66 -19.93 -1.97 3.43
CA MET A 66 -19.33 -2.33 2.14
C MET A 66 -18.27 -3.43 2.22
N LEU A 67 -17.74 -3.77 3.41
CA LEU A 67 -16.77 -4.86 3.56
C LEU A 67 -17.28 -6.20 3.02
N GLY A 68 -18.59 -6.47 3.16
CA GLY A 68 -19.22 -7.70 2.69
C GLY A 68 -19.12 -7.93 1.18
N VAL A 69 -19.01 -6.85 0.40
CA VAL A 69 -18.91 -6.89 -1.07
C VAL A 69 -17.57 -6.45 -1.60
N THR A 70 -16.60 -6.14 -0.74
CA THR A 70 -15.27 -5.64 -1.16
C THR A 70 -14.56 -6.63 -2.10
N GLY A 71 -14.59 -7.93 -1.78
CA GLY A 71 -13.98 -8.96 -2.62
C GLY A 71 -14.64 -9.05 -4.01
N GLU A 72 -15.95 -8.90 -4.08
CA GLU A 72 -16.71 -8.89 -5.34
C GLU A 72 -16.40 -7.63 -6.14
N THR A 73 -16.40 -6.46 -5.50
CA THR A 73 -16.05 -5.18 -6.13
C THR A 73 -14.66 -5.23 -6.76
N MET A 74 -13.69 -5.77 -6.03
CA MET A 74 -12.32 -5.91 -6.53
C MET A 74 -12.23 -6.92 -7.68
N GLY A 75 -12.95 -8.04 -7.57
CA GLY A 75 -13.04 -9.03 -8.64
C GLY A 75 -13.64 -8.47 -9.93
N VAL A 76 -14.72 -7.69 -9.82
CA VAL A 76 -15.33 -6.98 -10.96
C VAL A 76 -14.33 -6.00 -11.58
N GLY A 77 -13.68 -5.17 -10.76
CA GLY A 77 -12.70 -4.21 -11.22
C GLY A 77 -11.51 -4.86 -11.95
N MET A 78 -10.97 -5.95 -11.40
CA MET A 78 -9.86 -6.68 -12.03
C MET A 78 -10.26 -7.32 -13.37
N GLN A 79 -11.45 -7.92 -13.45
CA GLN A 79 -11.95 -8.49 -14.69
C GLN A 79 -12.23 -7.40 -15.74
N ALA A 80 -12.81 -6.27 -15.32
CA ALA A 80 -13.03 -5.14 -16.20
C ALA A 80 -11.70 -4.58 -16.73
N PHE A 81 -10.68 -4.49 -15.89
CA PHE A 81 -9.34 -4.08 -16.30
C PHE A 81 -8.71 -5.08 -17.29
N ALA A 82 -8.83 -6.37 -17.03
CA ALA A 82 -8.33 -7.40 -17.94
C ALA A 82 -8.99 -7.35 -19.33
N LYS A 83 -10.28 -6.97 -19.42
CA LYS A 83 -11.04 -6.84 -20.67
C LYS A 83 -10.86 -5.49 -21.35
N GLY A 84 -10.79 -4.41 -20.59
CA GLY A 84 -10.78 -3.04 -21.08
C GLY A 84 -9.41 -2.36 -21.07
N GLY A 85 -8.47 -2.88 -20.28
CA GLY A 85 -7.16 -2.25 -20.06
C GLY A 85 -7.30 -0.83 -19.51
N THR A 86 -6.59 0.11 -20.11
CA THR A 86 -6.64 1.55 -19.80
C THR A 86 -7.73 2.31 -20.56
N ASP A 87 -8.46 1.64 -21.46
CA ASP A 87 -9.57 2.24 -22.22
C ASP A 87 -10.78 2.39 -21.27
N GLN A 88 -11.08 3.62 -20.91
CA GLN A 88 -12.12 3.95 -19.93
C GLN A 88 -13.52 3.46 -20.36
N GLN A 89 -13.86 3.54 -21.65
CA GLN A 89 -15.18 3.10 -22.14
C GLN A 89 -15.33 1.58 -22.09
N LYS A 90 -14.30 0.86 -22.53
CA LYS A 90 -14.28 -0.61 -22.44
C LYS A 90 -14.28 -1.09 -20.97
N PHE A 91 -13.53 -0.42 -20.11
CA PHE A 91 -13.52 -0.72 -18.67
C PHE A 91 -14.91 -0.54 -18.05
N GLN A 92 -15.55 0.62 -18.30
CA GLN A 92 -16.90 0.88 -17.78
C GLN A 92 -17.95 -0.09 -18.35
N GLY A 93 -17.87 -0.38 -19.64
CA GLY A 93 -18.75 -1.38 -20.28
C GLY A 93 -18.56 -2.78 -19.70
N ALA A 94 -17.32 -3.20 -19.44
CA ALA A 94 -17.03 -4.49 -18.82
C ALA A 94 -17.50 -4.55 -17.36
N MET A 95 -17.39 -3.46 -16.60
CA MET A 95 -17.96 -3.36 -15.24
C MET A 95 -19.49 -3.47 -15.27
N ALA A 96 -20.15 -2.73 -16.15
CA ALA A 96 -21.61 -2.73 -16.24
C ALA A 96 -22.19 -4.10 -16.67
N ALA A 97 -21.45 -4.85 -17.48
CA ALA A 97 -21.84 -6.19 -17.94
C ALA A 97 -21.62 -7.31 -16.90
N ASP A 98 -20.91 -7.05 -15.78
CA ASP A 98 -20.67 -8.06 -14.76
C ASP A 98 -21.92 -8.23 -13.88
N SER A 99 -22.41 -9.47 -13.76
CA SER A 99 -23.63 -9.80 -12.99
C SER A 99 -23.55 -9.44 -11.49
N ARG A 100 -22.32 -9.30 -10.94
CA ARG A 100 -22.09 -8.89 -9.55
C ARG A 100 -22.32 -7.40 -9.33
N THR A 101 -22.33 -6.59 -10.39
CA THR A 101 -22.50 -5.13 -10.30
C THR A 101 -23.85 -4.75 -9.67
N ALA A 102 -24.93 -5.47 -9.99
CA ALA A 102 -26.23 -5.25 -9.38
C ALA A 102 -26.19 -5.49 -7.85
N LYS A 103 -25.56 -6.58 -7.41
CA LYS A 103 -25.39 -6.88 -5.98
C LYS A 103 -24.57 -5.82 -5.25
N ILE A 104 -23.50 -5.31 -5.89
CA ILE A 104 -22.67 -4.24 -5.33
C ILE A 104 -23.49 -2.94 -5.23
N ALA A 105 -24.31 -2.63 -6.22
CA ALA A 105 -25.19 -1.46 -6.20
C ALA A 105 -26.23 -1.54 -5.08
N ASP A 106 -26.88 -2.71 -4.91
CA ASP A 106 -27.85 -2.94 -3.84
C ASP A 106 -27.19 -2.83 -2.46
N ALA A 107 -25.99 -3.41 -2.28
CA ALA A 107 -25.24 -3.29 -1.05
C ALA A 107 -24.84 -1.83 -0.76
N SER A 108 -24.44 -1.08 -1.77
CA SER A 108 -24.11 0.34 -1.64
C SER A 108 -25.32 1.18 -1.23
N LYS A 109 -26.50 0.89 -1.81
CA LYS A 109 -27.75 1.54 -1.45
C LYS A 109 -28.12 1.26 0.01
N ALA A 110 -28.09 0.00 0.43
CA ALA A 110 -28.36 -0.39 1.81
C ALA A 110 -27.37 0.24 2.80
N ALA A 111 -26.09 0.30 2.43
CA ALA A 111 -25.06 0.96 3.24
C ALA A 111 -25.30 2.46 3.38
N LEU A 112 -25.75 3.15 2.31
CA LEU A 112 -26.13 4.56 2.37
C LEU A 112 -27.33 4.78 3.29
N GLU A 113 -28.38 3.98 3.16
CA GLU A 113 -29.57 4.05 4.02
C GLU A 113 -29.20 3.87 5.50
N LYS A 114 -28.36 2.87 5.80
CA LYS A 114 -27.93 2.56 7.17
C LYS A 114 -27.01 3.64 7.75
N SER A 115 -26.14 4.23 6.94
CA SER A 115 -25.25 5.31 7.38
C SER A 115 -25.97 6.66 7.52
N GLY A 116 -27.10 6.86 6.84
CA GLY A 116 -27.79 8.12 6.79
C GLY A 116 -27.02 9.23 6.05
N LEU A 117 -26.05 8.85 5.20
CA LEU A 117 -25.38 9.78 4.30
C LEU A 117 -26.16 9.91 2.99
N THR A 118 -26.15 11.10 2.41
CA THR A 118 -26.61 11.27 1.04
C THR A 118 -25.55 10.75 0.06
N PRO A 119 -25.92 10.35 -1.18
CA PRO A 119 -24.96 9.95 -2.21
C PRO A 119 -23.87 11.02 -2.48
N ASP A 120 -24.23 12.31 -2.46
CA ASP A 120 -23.30 13.41 -2.65
C ASP A 120 -22.30 13.56 -1.49
N GLU A 121 -22.77 13.47 -0.25
CA GLU A 121 -21.90 13.48 0.94
C GLU A 121 -20.94 12.29 0.93
N MET A 122 -21.46 11.09 0.62
CA MET A 122 -20.64 9.88 0.50
C MET A 122 -19.56 10.02 -0.56
N ALA A 123 -19.91 10.53 -1.75
CA ALA A 123 -18.95 10.73 -2.83
C ALA A 123 -17.83 11.71 -2.43
N LYS A 124 -18.17 12.85 -1.82
CA LYS A 124 -17.24 13.85 -1.33
C LYS A 124 -16.33 13.31 -0.21
N LEU A 125 -16.92 12.63 0.78
CA LEU A 125 -16.16 12.00 1.87
C LEU A 125 -15.25 10.89 1.35
N SER A 126 -15.72 10.04 0.43
CA SER A 126 -14.88 9.00 -0.19
C SER A 126 -13.67 9.61 -0.87
N HIS A 127 -13.84 10.70 -1.58
CA HIS A 127 -12.75 11.33 -2.30
C HIS A 127 -11.65 11.86 -1.36
N VAL A 128 -12.04 12.47 -0.24
CA VAL A 128 -11.09 13.12 0.68
C VAL A 128 -10.67 12.18 1.81
N ALA A 129 -11.65 11.61 2.54
CA ALA A 129 -11.37 10.80 3.71
C ALA A 129 -10.71 9.47 3.35
N MET A 130 -11.21 8.76 2.32
CA MET A 130 -10.57 7.51 1.91
C MET A 130 -9.15 7.73 1.40
N ARG A 131 -8.92 8.80 0.65
CA ARG A 131 -7.57 9.13 0.17
C ARG A 131 -6.63 9.41 1.35
N TYR A 132 -7.07 10.21 2.32
CA TYR A 132 -6.28 10.47 3.52
C TYR A 132 -6.00 9.17 4.28
N PHE A 133 -7.03 8.40 4.65
CA PHE A 133 -6.87 7.21 5.47
C PHE A 133 -6.06 6.10 4.78
N ALA A 134 -6.22 5.92 3.46
CA ALA A 134 -5.43 4.95 2.71
C ALA A 134 -3.93 5.30 2.72
N HIS A 135 -3.59 6.58 2.51
CA HIS A 135 -2.20 7.03 2.58
C HIS A 135 -1.67 6.97 4.01
N ALA A 136 -2.41 7.49 4.99
CA ALA A 136 -2.00 7.47 6.38
C ALA A 136 -1.78 6.04 6.89
N TYR A 137 -2.63 5.08 6.48
CA TYR A 137 -2.46 3.67 6.79
C TYR A 137 -1.15 3.11 6.21
N ALA A 138 -0.91 3.31 4.91
CA ALA A 138 0.30 2.81 4.25
C ALA A 138 1.57 3.39 4.87
N LEU A 139 1.57 4.69 5.19
CA LEU A 139 2.71 5.37 5.80
C LEU A 139 2.90 4.96 7.27
N SER A 140 1.81 4.73 8.01
CA SER A 140 1.86 4.19 9.38
C SER A 140 2.45 2.78 9.42
N GLU A 141 2.08 1.92 8.47
CA GLU A 141 2.69 0.58 8.34
C GLU A 141 4.19 0.67 7.98
N ALA A 142 4.58 1.64 7.16
CA ALA A 142 5.98 1.91 6.88
C ALA A 142 6.75 2.36 8.13
N ALA A 143 6.15 3.21 8.97
CA ALA A 143 6.74 3.63 10.24
C ALA A 143 6.93 2.46 11.21
N LYS A 144 5.95 1.57 11.34
CA LYS A 144 6.09 0.34 12.16
C LYS A 144 7.22 -0.56 11.67
N LYS A 145 7.35 -0.72 10.35
CA LYS A 145 8.46 -1.50 9.77
C LYS A 145 9.81 -0.83 10.03
N LEU A 146 9.87 0.50 9.93
CA LEU A 146 11.07 1.28 10.26
C LEU A 146 11.53 1.00 11.70
N ASP A 147 10.63 1.05 12.67
CA ASP A 147 10.94 0.77 14.07
C ASP A 147 11.46 -0.67 14.25
N GLY A 148 10.88 -1.63 13.54
CA GLY A 148 11.36 -3.02 13.54
C GLY A 148 12.78 -3.17 13.00
N TYR A 149 13.14 -2.46 11.92
CA TYR A 149 14.50 -2.49 11.37
C TYR A 149 15.49 -1.76 12.27
N ARG A 150 15.14 -0.62 12.83
CA ARG A 150 15.97 0.10 13.81
C ARG A 150 16.31 -0.77 15.01
N LYS A 151 15.30 -1.46 15.57
CA LYS A 151 15.51 -2.39 16.68
C LYS A 151 16.52 -3.50 16.33
N LYS A 152 16.41 -4.12 15.15
CA LYS A 152 17.37 -5.15 14.69
C LYS A 152 18.78 -4.60 14.53
N ILE A 153 18.93 -3.38 13.98
CA ILE A 153 20.20 -2.70 13.84
C ILE A 153 20.84 -2.43 15.18
N ASP A 154 20.06 -1.92 16.14
CA ASP A 154 20.53 -1.62 17.50
C ASP A 154 20.90 -2.89 18.28
N GLU A 155 20.11 -3.95 18.15
CA GLU A 155 20.44 -5.26 18.73
C GLU A 155 21.76 -5.83 18.16
N ALA A 156 22.00 -5.70 16.87
CA ALA A 156 23.26 -6.14 16.26
C ALA A 156 24.44 -5.35 16.82
N LYS A 157 24.34 -4.01 16.89
CA LYS A 157 25.38 -3.14 17.44
C LYS A 157 25.66 -3.45 18.92
N ASN A 158 24.62 -3.62 19.74
CA ASN A 158 24.74 -3.93 21.17
C ASN A 158 25.43 -5.29 21.42
N ASN A 159 25.27 -6.22 20.46
CA ASN A 159 25.94 -7.53 20.51
C ASN A 159 27.35 -7.53 19.85
N GLY A 160 27.91 -6.36 19.53
CA GLY A 160 29.22 -6.22 18.89
C GLY A 160 29.27 -6.75 17.45
N LYS A 161 28.10 -6.91 16.79
CA LYS A 161 27.98 -7.39 15.42
C LYS A 161 27.71 -6.22 14.45
N GLN A 162 28.17 -6.38 13.22
CA GLN A 162 27.76 -5.44 12.17
C GLN A 162 26.29 -5.66 11.81
N PRO A 163 25.48 -4.58 11.67
CA PRO A 163 24.13 -4.68 11.17
C PRO A 163 24.07 -5.31 9.78
N GLY A 164 23.03 -6.08 9.51
CA GLY A 164 22.81 -6.68 8.20
C GLY A 164 22.64 -5.60 7.12
N VAL A 165 23.29 -5.77 5.97
CA VAL A 165 23.20 -4.81 4.83
C VAL A 165 21.74 -4.58 4.42
N VAL A 166 20.93 -5.64 4.43
CA VAL A 166 19.49 -5.57 4.12
C VAL A 166 18.75 -4.72 5.15
N ASP A 167 19.05 -4.90 6.44
CA ASP A 167 18.37 -4.15 7.51
C ASP A 167 18.64 -2.65 7.39
N VAL A 168 19.90 -2.27 7.10
CA VAL A 168 20.29 -0.86 6.91
C VAL A 168 19.63 -0.28 5.65
N ALA A 169 19.58 -1.03 4.55
CA ALA A 169 18.94 -0.57 3.31
C ALA A 169 17.43 -0.38 3.50
N MET A 170 16.78 -1.28 4.21
CA MET A 170 15.35 -1.20 4.50
C MET A 170 15.02 -0.09 5.50
N GLU A 171 15.86 0.12 6.52
CA GLU A 171 15.73 1.25 7.44
C GLU A 171 15.72 2.57 6.68
N LYS A 172 16.68 2.78 5.77
CA LYS A 172 16.75 3.98 4.93
C LYS A 172 15.51 4.15 4.04
N ALA A 173 15.04 3.05 3.43
CA ALA A 173 13.86 3.08 2.55
C ALA A 173 12.59 3.46 3.33
N TYR A 174 12.35 2.85 4.49
CA TYR A 174 11.18 3.14 5.31
C TYR A 174 11.28 4.48 6.04
N SER A 175 12.46 4.98 6.35
CA SER A 175 12.66 6.31 6.93
C SER A 175 12.10 7.41 6.03
N GLY A 176 12.38 7.33 4.71
CA GLY A 176 11.81 8.26 3.74
C GLY A 176 10.29 8.17 3.65
N GLN A 177 9.71 6.97 3.71
CA GLN A 177 8.27 6.79 3.68
C GLN A 177 7.60 7.29 4.97
N ALA A 178 8.17 6.99 6.14
CA ALA A 178 7.63 7.47 7.41
C ALA A 178 7.59 9.00 7.49
N ALA A 179 8.60 9.69 6.96
CA ALA A 179 8.62 11.15 6.91
C ALA A 179 7.47 11.73 6.06
N GLN A 180 6.98 10.99 5.05
CA GLN A 180 5.87 11.45 4.21
C GLN A 180 4.54 11.51 4.98
N LEU A 181 4.39 10.80 6.11
CA LEU A 181 3.18 10.91 6.94
C LEU A 181 3.01 12.32 7.52
N GLU A 182 4.10 12.91 7.98
CA GLU A 182 4.05 14.28 8.50
C GLU A 182 3.78 15.30 7.39
N VAL A 183 4.33 15.07 6.19
CA VAL A 183 4.04 15.89 5.01
C VAL A 183 2.56 15.80 4.66
N LEU A 184 1.99 14.60 4.59
CA LEU A 184 0.57 14.37 4.32
C LEU A 184 -0.32 15.11 5.33
N ARG A 185 0.00 15.00 6.62
CA ARG A 185 -0.75 15.66 7.69
C ARG A 185 -0.67 17.18 7.59
N LYS A 186 0.53 17.70 7.31
CA LYS A 186 0.73 19.14 7.12
C LYS A 186 -0.03 19.68 5.91
N GLU A 187 0.01 18.99 4.79
CA GLU A 187 -0.73 19.36 3.59
C GLU A 187 -2.24 19.33 3.85
N PHE A 188 -2.73 18.30 4.52
CA PHE A 188 -4.15 18.19 4.89
C PHE A 188 -4.57 19.33 5.81
N ALA A 189 -3.78 19.65 6.84
CA ALA A 189 -4.05 20.77 7.73
C ALA A 189 -4.04 22.13 7.01
N THR A 190 -3.14 22.29 6.04
CA THR A 190 -3.09 23.51 5.22
C THR A 190 -4.35 23.66 4.37
N GLN A 191 -4.86 22.56 3.84
CA GLN A 191 -6.01 22.54 2.92
C GLN A 191 -7.35 22.63 3.65
N TYR A 192 -7.53 21.87 4.73
CA TYR A 192 -8.83 21.72 5.42
C TYR A 192 -8.88 22.34 6.82
N GLY A 193 -7.74 22.70 7.37
CA GLY A 193 -7.59 23.27 8.71
C GLY A 193 -7.12 22.27 9.76
N PRO A 194 -6.51 22.75 10.85
CA PRO A 194 -5.95 21.88 11.91
C PRO A 194 -7.04 21.10 12.66
N GLU A 195 -8.24 21.64 12.82
CA GLU A 195 -9.37 20.95 13.45
C GLU A 195 -9.83 19.76 12.63
N ALA A 196 -9.92 19.90 11.30
CA ALA A 196 -10.23 18.79 10.42
C ALA A 196 -9.15 17.70 10.48
N LEU A 197 -7.86 18.07 10.53
CA LEU A 197 -6.79 17.10 10.73
C LEU A 197 -6.92 16.37 12.07
N ALA A 198 -7.19 17.06 13.16
CA ALA A 198 -7.36 16.45 14.47
C ALA A 198 -8.51 15.41 14.47
N LEU A 199 -9.62 15.73 13.81
CA LEU A 199 -10.72 14.78 13.60
C LEU A 199 -10.28 13.57 12.77
N MET A 200 -9.58 13.76 11.66
CA MET A 200 -9.08 12.67 10.84
C MET A 200 -8.16 11.76 11.65
N GLN A 201 -7.22 12.32 12.40
CA GLN A 201 -6.31 11.55 13.27
C GLN A 201 -7.05 10.76 14.35
N LYS A 202 -8.10 11.33 14.95
CA LYS A 202 -8.96 10.64 15.91
C LYS A 202 -9.61 9.39 15.32
N HIS A 203 -9.99 9.44 14.04
CA HIS A 203 -10.61 8.33 13.32
C HIS A 203 -9.61 7.37 12.64
N GLU A 204 -8.30 7.68 12.59
CA GLU A 204 -7.28 6.81 11.99
C GLU A 204 -7.39 5.35 12.47
N PRO A 205 -7.48 5.03 13.79
CA PRO A 205 -7.51 3.63 14.24
C PRO A 205 -8.69 2.84 13.67
N GLU A 206 -9.86 3.47 13.58
CA GLU A 206 -11.07 2.86 13.05
C GLU A 206 -10.94 2.58 11.54
N PHE A 207 -10.54 3.59 10.78
CA PHE A 207 -10.35 3.43 9.32
C PHE A 207 -9.18 2.54 8.96
N PHE A 208 -8.13 2.48 9.78
CA PHE A 208 -7.03 1.53 9.59
C PHE A 208 -7.50 0.09 9.76
N ALA A 209 -8.35 -0.18 10.76
CA ALA A 209 -8.96 -1.50 10.93
C ALA A 209 -9.88 -1.88 9.76
N ILE A 210 -10.64 -0.92 9.23
CA ILE A 210 -11.46 -1.12 8.03
C ILE A 210 -10.57 -1.43 6.82
N ASN A 211 -9.53 -0.63 6.56
CA ASN A 211 -8.60 -0.86 5.46
C ASN A 211 -7.91 -2.23 5.54
N GLN A 212 -7.48 -2.65 6.73
CA GLN A 212 -6.88 -3.96 6.93
C GLN A 212 -7.85 -5.09 6.55
N LYS A 213 -9.12 -4.98 6.95
CA LYS A 213 -10.16 -5.96 6.58
C LYS A 213 -10.43 -5.95 5.08
N MET A 214 -10.48 -4.77 4.45
CA MET A 214 -10.65 -4.63 3.00
C MET A 214 -9.52 -5.32 2.25
N MET A 215 -8.27 -5.08 2.64
CA MET A 215 -7.10 -5.72 2.03
C MET A 215 -7.12 -7.25 2.21
N SER A 216 -7.51 -7.74 3.39
CA SER A 216 -7.65 -9.18 3.65
C SER A 216 -8.74 -9.81 2.80
N ALA A 217 -9.89 -9.16 2.65
CA ALA A 217 -10.99 -9.61 1.80
C ALA A 217 -10.59 -9.64 0.32
N ALA A 218 -9.86 -8.61 -0.13
CA ALA A 218 -9.34 -8.51 -1.48
C ALA A 218 -8.33 -9.64 -1.80
N MET A 219 -7.37 -9.88 -0.90
CA MET A 219 -6.41 -10.98 -1.05
C MET A 219 -7.10 -12.35 -1.04
N GLY A 220 -8.08 -12.53 -0.15
CA GLY A 220 -8.89 -13.75 -0.11
C GLY A 220 -9.67 -14.01 -1.41
N ALA A 221 -10.17 -12.94 -2.05
CA ALA A 221 -10.84 -13.04 -3.35
C ALA A 221 -9.87 -13.41 -4.49
N MET A 222 -8.63 -12.92 -4.45
CA MET A 222 -7.60 -13.26 -5.45
C MET A 222 -7.11 -14.70 -5.33
N MET A 223 -7.09 -15.27 -4.12
CA MET A 223 -6.64 -16.64 -3.89
C MET A 223 -7.70 -17.70 -4.23
N LYS A 224 -8.98 -17.33 -4.30
CA LYS A 224 -10.04 -18.21 -4.79
C LYS A 224 -9.90 -18.27 -6.31
N LYS A 225 -9.18 -19.30 -6.80
CA LYS A 225 -9.19 -19.62 -8.24
C LYS A 225 -10.63 -19.75 -8.74
N PRO A 226 -10.89 -19.22 -9.95
CA PRO A 226 -12.18 -19.44 -10.60
C PRO A 226 -12.42 -20.94 -10.85
#